data_0d8a785c0898694ffec2ce67fbcd9286
#
_entry.id   0d8a785c0898694ffec2ce67fbcd9286
#
_cell.length_a   1.000
_cell.length_b   1.000
_cell.length_c   1.000
_cell.angle_alpha   90.00
_cell.angle_beta   90.00
_cell.angle_gamma   90.00
#
_symmetry.space_group_name_H-M   'P 1'
#
loop_
_entity.id
_entity.type
_entity.pdbx_description
1 polymer ?
#
loop_
_entity_poly.entity_id
_entity_poly.type
_entity_poly.pdbx_seq_one_letter_code
_entity_poly.pdbx_strand_id
1 'polypeptide(L)'
;MNLPHAISELVQAQNEFNSTAYANCFADHAEVFDEGRTHHGKAEIERWIDKANQEYQATMEPIDYDEKEHILSVKTSGNFPGSPIVLKYHFQLSDGYIQSLKISG
;
A
#
# COMPACT_ATOMS: atom_id res chain seq x y z
N MET A 1 -12.16 12.98 3.39
CA MET A 1 -11.41 12.48 2.22
C MET A 1 -12.08 11.22 1.69
N ASN A 2 -12.49 11.27 0.42
CA ASN A 2 -13.13 10.12 -0.22
C ASN A 2 -12.09 9.32 -1.00
N LEU A 3 -11.76 8.14 -0.50
CA LEU A 3 -10.83 7.24 -1.19
C LEU A 3 -11.62 6.19 -1.96
N PRO A 4 -11.12 5.73 -3.14
CA PRO A 4 -11.65 4.53 -3.77
C PRO A 4 -11.66 3.37 -2.78
N HIS A 5 -12.67 2.50 -2.90
CA HIS A 5 -12.89 1.42 -1.94
C HIS A 5 -11.64 0.55 -1.73
N ALA A 6 -10.97 0.16 -2.82
CA ALA A 6 -9.78 -0.69 -2.72
C ALA A 6 -8.64 -0.01 -1.94
N ILE A 7 -8.48 1.31 -2.13
CA ILE A 7 -7.45 2.07 -1.42
C ILE A 7 -7.82 2.21 0.06
N SER A 8 -9.09 2.49 0.35
CA SER A 8 -9.57 2.57 1.73
C SER A 8 -9.36 1.25 2.47
N GLU A 9 -9.67 0.13 1.83
CA GLU A 9 -9.46 -1.19 2.42
C GLU A 9 -7.98 -1.51 2.62
N LEU A 10 -7.13 -1.07 1.70
CA LEU A 10 -5.69 -1.27 1.83
C LEU A 10 -5.14 -0.53 3.06
N VAL A 11 -5.56 0.70 3.27
CA VAL A 11 -5.16 1.49 4.45
C VAL A 11 -5.62 0.79 5.72
N GLN A 12 -6.86 0.33 5.76
CA GLN A 12 -7.38 -0.37 6.93
C GLN A 12 -6.61 -1.66 7.19
N ALA A 13 -6.36 -2.46 6.16
CA ALA A 13 -5.62 -3.72 6.29
C ALA A 13 -4.19 -3.47 6.80
N GLN A 14 -3.53 -2.43 6.29
CA GLN A 14 -2.20 -2.05 6.76
C GLN A 14 -2.22 -1.71 8.24
N ASN A 15 -3.19 -0.91 8.67
CA ASN A 15 -3.26 -0.46 10.06
C ASN A 15 -3.65 -1.58 11.03
N GLU A 16 -4.23 -2.67 10.53
CA GLU A 16 -4.53 -3.87 11.29
C GLU A 16 -3.46 -4.96 11.15
N PHE A 17 -2.42 -4.70 10.37
CA PHE A 17 -1.37 -5.66 10.04
C PHE A 17 -1.93 -6.96 9.47
N ASN A 18 -2.99 -6.82 8.67
CA ASN A 18 -3.67 -7.95 8.04
C ASN A 18 -3.16 -8.13 6.61
N SER A 19 -2.13 -8.95 6.46
CA SER A 19 -1.45 -9.16 5.18
C SER A 19 -2.35 -9.81 4.13
N THR A 20 -3.24 -10.70 4.55
CA THR A 20 -4.18 -11.36 3.64
C THR A 20 -5.19 -10.35 3.08
N ALA A 21 -5.78 -9.53 3.94
CA ALA A 21 -6.72 -8.49 3.51
C ALA A 21 -6.03 -7.46 2.62
N TYR A 22 -4.77 -7.12 2.93
CA TYR A 22 -3.96 -6.20 2.12
C TYR A 22 -3.81 -6.75 0.70
N ALA A 23 -3.38 -8.00 0.57
CA ALA A 23 -3.19 -8.63 -0.74
C ALA A 23 -4.50 -8.74 -1.53
N ASN A 24 -5.62 -8.95 -0.83
CA ASN A 24 -6.93 -9.08 -1.46
C ASN A 24 -7.45 -7.78 -2.09
N CYS A 25 -6.81 -6.65 -1.80
CA CYS A 25 -7.14 -5.39 -2.49
C CYS A 25 -6.59 -5.35 -3.92
N PHE A 26 -5.72 -6.28 -4.27
CA PHE A 26 -5.01 -6.29 -5.56
C PHE A 26 -5.64 -7.26 -6.54
N ALA A 27 -5.52 -6.94 -7.83
CA ALA A 27 -5.86 -7.87 -8.91
C ALA A 27 -4.88 -9.06 -8.91
N ASP A 28 -5.29 -10.18 -9.51
CA ASP A 28 -4.50 -11.42 -9.47
C ASP A 28 -3.07 -11.28 -9.99
N HIS A 29 -2.88 -10.44 -11.01
CA HIS A 29 -1.58 -10.24 -11.63
C HIS A 29 -1.02 -8.84 -11.36
N ALA A 30 -1.42 -8.24 -10.24
CA ALA A 30 -0.96 -6.91 -9.88
C ALA A 30 0.53 -6.88 -9.56
N GLU A 31 1.10 -5.68 -9.63
CA GLU A 31 2.51 -5.46 -9.32
C GLU A 31 2.67 -4.37 -8.27
N VAL A 32 3.61 -4.56 -7.36
CA VAL A 32 4.02 -3.54 -6.40
C VAL A 32 5.50 -3.23 -6.61
N PHE A 33 5.81 -1.95 -6.76
CA PHE A 33 7.18 -1.46 -6.90
C PHE A 33 7.57 -0.73 -5.61
N ASP A 34 8.54 -1.25 -4.90
CA ASP A 34 9.01 -0.67 -3.65
C ASP A 34 10.49 -0.95 -3.45
N GLU A 35 11.23 0.08 -3.06
CA GLU A 35 12.67 -0.01 -2.77
C GLU A 35 13.49 -0.69 -3.88
N GLY A 36 13.17 -0.36 -5.12
CA GLY A 36 13.88 -0.89 -6.28
C GLY A 36 13.54 -2.33 -6.63
N ARG A 37 12.51 -2.90 -5.99
CA ARG A 37 12.05 -4.27 -6.22
C ARG A 37 10.62 -4.29 -6.73
N THR A 38 10.30 -5.30 -7.54
CA THR A 38 8.95 -5.54 -8.02
C THR A 38 8.43 -6.83 -7.40
N HIS A 39 7.23 -6.76 -6.83
CA HIS A 39 6.51 -7.92 -6.30
C HIS A 39 5.32 -8.19 -7.21
N HIS A 40 5.24 -9.39 -7.77
CA HIS A 40 4.28 -9.72 -8.81
C HIS A 40 3.27 -10.78 -8.33
N GLY A 41 1.98 -10.45 -8.43
CA GLY A 41 0.88 -11.34 -8.05
C GLY A 41 0.54 -11.30 -6.57
N LYS A 42 -0.70 -11.71 -6.25
CA LYS A 42 -1.21 -11.63 -4.87
C LYS A 42 -0.36 -12.39 -3.86
N ALA A 43 0.08 -13.59 -4.20
CA ALA A 43 0.84 -14.41 -3.26
C ALA A 43 2.18 -13.76 -2.89
N GLU A 44 2.86 -13.20 -3.88
CA GLU A 44 4.11 -12.50 -3.66
C GLU A 44 3.92 -11.21 -2.88
N ILE A 45 2.85 -10.47 -3.19
CA ILE A 45 2.49 -9.23 -2.48
C ILE A 45 2.17 -9.56 -1.01
N GLU A 46 1.45 -10.63 -0.76
CA GLU A 46 1.12 -11.04 0.62
C GLU A 46 2.39 -11.37 1.41
N ARG A 47 3.31 -12.13 0.82
CA ARG A 47 4.58 -12.46 1.47
C ARG A 47 5.41 -11.22 1.76
N TRP A 48 5.46 -10.29 0.79
CA TRP A 48 6.19 -9.04 0.95
C TRP A 48 5.64 -8.20 2.10
N ILE A 49 4.32 -7.98 2.13
CA ILE A 49 3.73 -7.12 3.16
C ILE A 49 3.74 -7.80 4.54
N ASP A 50 3.61 -9.12 4.57
CA ASP A 50 3.68 -9.86 5.82
C ASP A 50 5.05 -9.72 6.47
N LYS A 51 6.11 -9.84 5.68
CA LYS A 51 7.47 -9.65 6.15
C LYS A 51 7.69 -8.21 6.62
N ALA A 52 7.21 -7.24 5.85
CA ALA A 52 7.31 -5.83 6.21
C ALA A 52 6.57 -5.52 7.52
N ASN A 53 5.39 -6.11 7.70
CA ASN A 53 4.60 -5.93 8.93
C ASN A 53 5.33 -6.49 10.15
N GLN A 54 5.97 -7.64 10.01
CA GLN A 54 6.74 -8.23 11.10
C GLN A 54 7.95 -7.37 11.45
N GLU A 55 8.58 -6.79 10.46
CA GLU A 55 9.82 -6.04 10.62
C GLU A 55 9.58 -4.61 11.11
N TYR A 56 8.61 -3.92 10.53
CA TYR A 56 8.43 -2.48 10.76
C TYR A 56 7.17 -2.12 11.54
N GLN A 57 6.14 -2.96 11.52
CA GLN A 57 4.85 -2.66 12.16
C GLN A 57 4.35 -1.26 11.78
N ALA A 58 4.40 -0.97 10.48
CA ALA A 58 4.09 0.37 9.98
C ALA A 58 2.59 0.63 9.91
N THR A 59 2.19 1.85 10.29
CA THR A 59 0.81 2.33 10.13
C THR A 59 0.78 3.47 9.13
N MET A 60 -0.40 3.67 8.53
CA MET A 60 -0.63 4.68 7.50
C MET A 60 -1.68 5.67 7.96
N GLU A 61 -1.39 6.96 7.83
CA GLU A 61 -2.35 8.03 8.03
C GLU A 61 -2.48 8.82 6.73
N PRO A 62 -3.60 8.70 6.00
CA PRO A 62 -3.79 9.45 4.77
C PRO A 62 -3.77 10.96 5.03
N ILE A 63 -3.02 11.69 4.22
CA ILE A 63 -2.89 13.14 4.29
C ILE A 63 -3.67 13.80 3.15
N ASP A 64 -3.47 13.29 1.93
CA ASP A 64 -4.05 13.84 0.72
C ASP A 64 -4.19 12.78 -0.35
N TYR A 65 -5.20 12.91 -1.20
CA TYR A 65 -5.40 12.01 -2.34
C TYR A 65 -5.68 12.82 -3.59
N ASP A 66 -4.82 12.63 -4.59
CA ASP A 66 -5.00 13.23 -5.92
C ASP A 66 -5.85 12.28 -6.77
N GLU A 67 -7.13 12.61 -6.96
CA GLU A 67 -8.07 11.76 -7.70
C GLU A 67 -7.72 11.62 -9.17
N LYS A 68 -7.02 12.61 -9.73
CA LYS A 68 -6.67 12.63 -11.14
C LYS A 68 -5.52 11.69 -11.44
N GLU A 69 -4.51 11.69 -10.58
CA GLU A 69 -3.30 10.90 -10.76
C GLU A 69 -3.31 9.62 -9.93
N HIS A 70 -4.32 9.45 -9.06
CA HIS A 70 -4.43 8.33 -8.12
C HIS A 70 -3.20 8.22 -7.20
N ILE A 71 -2.79 9.37 -6.64
CA ILE A 71 -1.66 9.43 -5.74
C ILE A 71 -2.15 9.72 -4.32
N LEU A 72 -1.88 8.79 -3.41
CA LEU A 72 -2.18 8.95 -2.00
C LEU A 72 -0.91 9.33 -1.26
N SER A 73 -0.93 10.47 -0.58
CA SER A 73 0.15 10.87 0.33
C SER A 73 -0.20 10.41 1.72
N VAL A 74 0.71 9.68 2.37
CA VAL A 74 0.46 9.11 3.69
C VAL A 74 1.62 9.40 4.63
N LYS A 75 1.27 9.66 5.88
CA LYS A 75 2.24 9.68 6.97
C LYS A 75 2.41 8.25 7.44
N THR A 76 3.61 7.72 7.30
CA THR A 76 3.93 6.34 7.64
C THR A 76 4.77 6.32 8.91
N SER A 77 4.30 5.61 9.92
CA SER A 77 4.98 5.47 11.21
C SER A 77 5.27 4.00 11.48
N GLY A 78 6.43 3.71 12.05
CA GLY A 78 6.80 2.32 12.35
C GLY A 78 8.19 2.22 12.95
N ASN A 79 8.68 0.97 13.03
CA ASN A 79 10.00 0.67 13.60
C ASN A 79 11.08 0.79 12.53
N PHE A 80 11.36 2.00 12.09
CA PHE A 80 12.43 2.26 11.14
C PHE A 80 13.07 3.62 11.43
N PRO A 81 14.34 3.82 11.01
CA PRO A 81 14.99 5.10 11.19
C PRO A 81 14.28 6.21 10.42
N GLY A 82 14.09 7.36 11.06
CA GLY A 82 13.43 8.50 10.44
C GLY A 82 11.91 8.51 10.55
N SER A 83 11.32 7.50 11.19
CA SER A 83 9.86 7.46 11.42
C SER A 83 9.40 8.66 12.27
N PRO A 84 8.25 9.32 11.94
CA PRO A 84 7.42 9.06 10.75
C PRO A 84 7.98 9.73 9.50
N ILE A 85 7.60 9.18 8.35
CA ILE A 85 7.94 9.77 7.05
C ILE A 85 6.68 9.88 6.18
N VAL A 86 6.72 10.79 5.21
CA VAL A 86 5.62 10.90 4.24
C VAL A 86 6.00 10.13 2.98
N LEU A 87 5.14 9.20 2.59
CA LEU A 87 5.32 8.42 1.37
C LEU A 87 4.19 8.72 0.39
N LYS A 88 4.47 8.51 -0.90
CA LYS A 88 3.48 8.63 -1.96
C LYS A 88 3.20 7.26 -2.56
N TYR A 89 1.92 6.91 -2.58
CA TYR A 89 1.43 5.66 -3.14
C TYR A 89 0.76 5.97 -4.47
N HIS A 90 1.38 5.54 -5.57
CA HIS A 90 0.88 5.76 -6.93
C HIS A 90 0.12 4.52 -7.34
N PHE A 91 -1.19 4.66 -7.53
CA PHE A 91 -2.07 3.53 -7.84
C PHE A 91 -2.52 3.53 -9.29
N GLN A 92 -2.68 2.32 -9.84
CA GLN A 92 -3.49 2.08 -11.04
C GLN A 92 -4.59 1.13 -10.63
N LEU A 93 -5.83 1.52 -10.89
CA LEU A 93 -7.02 0.77 -10.51
C LEU A 93 -7.69 0.18 -11.74
N SER A 94 -8.23 -1.02 -11.62
CA SER A 94 -8.98 -1.69 -12.68
C SER A 94 -10.04 -2.58 -12.05
N ASP A 95 -11.30 -2.39 -12.48
CA ASP A 95 -12.44 -3.22 -12.05
C ASP A 95 -12.58 -3.33 -10.52
N GLY A 96 -12.29 -2.23 -9.81
CA GLY A 96 -12.42 -2.19 -8.36
C GLY A 96 -11.24 -2.77 -7.59
N TYR A 97 -10.16 -3.15 -8.28
CA TYR A 97 -8.95 -3.70 -7.68
C TYR A 97 -7.75 -2.83 -8.00
N ILE A 98 -6.71 -2.96 -7.18
CA ILE A 98 -5.43 -2.29 -7.44
C ILE A 98 -4.67 -3.16 -8.45
N GLN A 99 -4.37 -2.59 -9.61
CA GLN A 99 -3.61 -3.26 -10.65
C GLN A 99 -2.11 -3.04 -10.49
N SER A 100 -1.73 -1.87 -10.00
CA SER A 100 -0.33 -1.51 -9.81
C SER A 100 -0.22 -0.51 -8.66
N LEU A 101 0.84 -0.65 -7.89
CA LEU A 101 1.19 0.27 -6.82
C LEU A 101 2.69 0.55 -6.87
N LYS A 102 3.04 1.84 -6.91
CA LYS A 102 4.43 2.27 -6.77
C LYS A 102 4.55 3.15 -5.54
N ILE A 103 5.45 2.79 -4.64
CA ILE A 103 5.68 3.54 -3.40
C ILE A 103 6.97 4.35 -3.56
N SER A 104 6.89 5.66 -3.27
CA SER A 104 8.04 6.58 -3.34
C SER A 104 8.04 7.51 -2.14
N GLY A 105 9.20 8.08 -1.87
CA GLY A 105 9.35 9.04 -0.78
C GLY A 105 9.16 10.49 -1.18
#